data_b358a9c3d2a77185003d27304d597973
#
_entry.id   b358a9c3d2a77185003d27304d597973
#
_cell.length_a   1.000
_cell.length_b   1.000
_cell.length_c   1.000
_cell.angle_alpha   90.00
_cell.angle_beta   90.00
_cell.angle_gamma   90.00
#
_symmetry.space_group_name_H-M   'P 1'
#
loop_
_entity.id
_entity.type
_entity.pdbx_description
1 polymer ?
#
loop_
_entity_poly.entity_id
_entity_poly.type
_entity_poly.pdbx_seq_one_letter_code
_entity_poly.pdbx_strand_id
1 'polypeptide(L)' 'MPKVSEQHLEARKKQIVSAAFLCFARKGFHPTTMQDICTEAGLSAGAVYRYFPSKESIIATACDVS' A
#
# COMPACT_ATOMS: atom_id res chain seq x y z
N MET A 1 -18.62 -16.63 -11.96
CA MET A 1 -17.22 -16.84 -12.19
C MET A 1 -16.41 -15.99 -11.28
N PRO A 2 -15.50 -16.56 -10.61
CA PRO A 2 -14.71 -15.77 -9.69
C PRO A 2 -13.92 -14.70 -10.39
N LYS A 3 -13.78 -13.62 -9.72
CA LYS A 3 -13.00 -12.52 -10.23
C LYS A 3 -11.60 -12.62 -9.71
N VAL A 4 -10.88 -13.56 -10.27
CA VAL A 4 -9.54 -13.85 -9.81
C VAL A 4 -8.67 -12.61 -9.85
N SER A 5 -8.78 -11.82 -10.92
CA SER A 5 -7.99 -10.60 -11.00
C SER A 5 -8.38 -9.62 -9.93
N GLU A 6 -9.65 -9.56 -9.61
CA GLU A 6 -10.12 -8.65 -8.57
C GLU A 6 -9.59 -9.05 -7.21
N GLN A 7 -9.63 -10.35 -6.92
CA GLN A 7 -9.08 -10.86 -5.68
C GLN A 7 -7.59 -10.61 -5.59
N HIS A 8 -6.92 -10.77 -6.70
CA HIS A 8 -5.49 -10.56 -6.75
C HIS A 8 -5.15 -9.09 -6.47
N LEU A 9 -5.92 -8.18 -7.04
CA LEU A 9 -5.73 -6.76 -6.81
C LEU A 9 -5.97 -6.40 -5.35
N GLU A 10 -7.02 -6.97 -4.76
CA GLU A 10 -7.33 -6.71 -3.37
C GLU A 10 -6.22 -7.19 -2.45
N ALA A 11 -5.70 -8.37 -2.71
CA ALA A 11 -4.62 -8.91 -1.90
C ALA A 11 -3.38 -8.02 -2.00
N ARG A 12 -3.08 -7.54 -3.20
CA ARG A 12 -1.93 -6.70 -3.39
C ARG A 12 -2.09 -5.36 -2.68
N LYS A 13 -3.29 -4.79 -2.76
CA LYS A 13 -3.57 -3.54 -2.08
C LYS A 13 -3.41 -3.69 -0.56
N LYS A 14 -3.93 -4.78 -0.02
CA LYS A 14 -3.78 -5.04 1.41
C LYS A 14 -2.32 -5.17 1.80
N GLN A 15 -1.56 -5.82 0.97
CA GLN A 15 -0.13 -5.98 1.23
C GLN A 15 0.56 -4.62 1.32
N ILE A 16 0.22 -3.73 0.41
CA ILE A 16 0.81 -2.40 0.38
C ILE A 16 0.34 -1.57 1.58
N VAL A 17 -0.94 -1.62 1.89
CA VAL A 17 -1.49 -0.87 3.01
C VAL A 17 -0.86 -1.34 4.33
N SER A 18 -0.74 -2.65 4.51
CA SER A 18 -0.11 -3.18 5.70
C SER A 18 1.33 -2.72 5.83
N ALA A 19 2.07 -2.78 4.73
CA ALA A 19 3.47 -2.35 4.72
C ALA A 19 3.56 -0.87 5.07
N ALA A 20 2.65 -0.06 4.51
CA ALA A 20 2.66 1.37 4.77
C ALA A 20 2.43 1.66 6.24
N PHE A 21 1.45 1.00 6.84
CA PHE A 21 1.16 1.25 8.26
C PHE A 21 2.27 0.77 9.17
N LEU A 22 2.95 -0.30 8.80
CA LEU A 22 4.14 -0.71 9.55
C LEU A 22 5.20 0.38 9.52
N CYS A 23 5.42 0.96 8.36
CA CYS A 23 6.39 2.05 8.23
C CYS A 23 5.94 3.28 9.02
N PHE A 24 4.66 3.62 8.94
CA PHE A 24 4.13 4.77 9.67
C PHE A 24 4.29 4.57 11.18
N ALA A 25 4.05 3.36 11.66
CA ALA A 25 4.17 3.07 13.08
C ALA A 25 5.62 3.13 13.54
N ARG A 26 6.53 2.77 12.65
CA ARG A 26 7.94 2.68 12.99
C ARG A 26 8.64 4.04 12.96
N LYS A 27 8.41 4.80 11.91
CA LYS A 27 9.10 6.08 11.74
C LYS A 27 8.19 7.28 11.63
N GLY A 28 6.88 7.09 11.63
CA GLY A 28 5.94 8.17 11.49
C GLY A 28 5.54 8.39 10.05
N PHE A 29 4.39 9.04 9.86
CA PHE A 29 3.88 9.26 8.51
C PHE A 29 4.78 10.18 7.70
N HIS A 30 5.16 11.31 8.29
CA HIS A 30 5.93 12.33 7.57
C HIS A 30 7.26 11.81 7.04
N PRO A 31 8.09 11.15 7.86
CA PRO A 31 9.39 10.67 7.37
C PRO A 31 9.30 9.45 6.46
N THR A 32 8.18 8.73 6.49
CA THR A 32 8.03 7.55 5.66
C THR A 32 7.91 7.97 4.19
N THR A 33 8.70 7.34 3.33
CA THR A 33 8.64 7.61 1.90
C THR A 33 7.98 6.46 1.19
N MET A 34 7.56 6.71 -0.06
CA MET A 34 7.02 5.64 -0.88
C MET A 34 8.04 4.52 -1.08
N GLN A 35 9.32 4.88 -1.15
CA GLN A 35 10.37 3.89 -1.27
C GLN A 35 10.42 2.98 -0.05
N ASP A 36 10.25 3.55 1.14
CA ASP A 36 10.20 2.75 2.36
C ASP A 36 9.06 1.73 2.29
N ILE A 37 7.91 2.18 1.81
CA ILE A 37 6.75 1.32 1.70
C ILE A 37 7.00 0.21 0.69
N CYS A 38 7.60 0.53 -0.45
CA CYS A 38 7.92 -0.48 -1.45
C CYS A 38 8.84 -1.54 -0.87
N THR A 39 9.85 -1.11 -0.16
CA THR A 39 10.82 -2.03 0.45
C THR A 39 10.13 -2.94 1.47
N GLU A 40 9.31 -2.35 2.31
CA GLU A 40 8.59 -3.11 3.33
C GLU A 40 7.62 -4.10 2.70
N ALA A 41 6.95 -3.71 1.63
CA ALA A 41 6.00 -4.57 0.93
C ALA A 41 6.68 -5.65 0.11
N GLY A 42 7.96 -5.48 -0.17
CA GLY A 42 8.68 -6.42 -1.02
C GLY A 42 8.28 -6.30 -2.47
N LEU A 43 7.90 -5.10 -2.89
CA LEU A 43 7.44 -4.84 -4.25
C LEU A 43 8.28 -3.74 -4.88
N SER A 44 8.29 -3.72 -6.20
CA SER A 44 8.97 -2.65 -6.91
C SER A 44 8.19 -1.36 -6.81
N ALA A 45 8.87 -0.24 -7.00
CA ALA A 45 8.20 1.06 -6.98
C ALA A 45 7.11 1.11 -8.04
N GLY A 46 7.38 0.56 -9.22
CA GLY A 46 6.39 0.54 -10.28
C GLY A 46 5.12 -0.18 -9.88
N ALA A 47 5.28 -1.30 -9.17
CA ALA A 47 4.12 -2.07 -8.72
C ALA A 47 3.30 -1.28 -7.71
N VAL A 48 3.96 -0.64 -6.75
CA VAL A 48 3.24 0.12 -5.73
C VAL A 48 2.56 1.34 -6.32
N TYR A 49 3.26 2.07 -7.19
CA TYR A 49 2.69 3.28 -7.80
C TYR A 49 1.51 2.98 -8.71
N ARG A 50 1.40 1.76 -9.20
CA ARG A 50 0.23 1.36 -9.97
C ARG A 50 -1.04 1.42 -9.15
N TYR A 51 -0.93 1.10 -7.87
CA TYR A 51 -2.09 1.06 -6.99
C TYR A 51 -2.27 2.35 -6.22
N PHE A 52 -1.18 2.96 -5.80
CA PHE A 52 -1.24 4.15 -4.95
C PHE A 52 -0.20 5.15 -5.42
N PRO A 53 -0.64 6.30 -5.92
CA PRO A 53 0.31 7.31 -6.39
C PRO A 53 1.06 8.02 -5.28
N SER A 54 0.53 7.98 -4.05
CA SER A 54 1.17 8.66 -2.93
C SER A 54 0.82 7.96 -1.64
N LYS A 55 1.56 8.27 -0.57
CA LYS A 55 1.25 7.68 0.72
C LYS A 55 -0.08 8.21 1.27
N GLU A 56 -0.46 9.41 0.88
CA GLU A 56 -1.75 9.94 1.27
C GLU A 56 -2.88 9.12 0.69
N SER A 57 -2.73 8.64 -0.53
CA SER A 57 -3.76 7.83 -1.15
C SER A 57 -3.88 6.47 -0.46
N ILE A 58 -2.78 5.97 0.11
CA ILE A 58 -2.84 4.73 0.86
C ILE A 58 -3.71 4.91 2.10
N ILE A 59 -3.51 6.01 2.80
CA ILE A 59 -4.30 6.30 3.99
C ILE A 59 -5.76 6.51 3.63
N ALA A 60 -6.01 7.23 2.56
CA ALA A 60 -7.38 7.48 2.12
C ALA A 60 -8.10 6.15 1.82
N THR A 61 -7.41 5.24 1.17
CA THR A 61 -7.98 3.94 0.86
C THR A 61 -8.28 3.16 2.13
N ALA A 62 -7.36 3.18 3.08
CA ALA A 62 -7.55 2.47 4.34
C ALA A 62 -8.71 3.05 5.14
N CYS A 63 -8.85 4.36 5.14
CA CYS A 63 -9.94 5.02 5.86
C CYS A 63 -11.27 4.81 5.18
N ASP A 64 -11.26 4.56 3.90
CA ASP A 64 -12.48 4.40 3.11
C ASP A 64 -13.07 3.00 3.23
N VAL A 65 -12.39 2.12 3.88
CA VAL A 65 -12.87 0.77 4.09
C VAL A 65 -13.92 0.80 5.19
N SER A 66 -15.10 0.46 4.88
CA SER A 66 -16.14 0.45 5.92
C SER A 66 -16.99 -0.78 5.85
#